data_2a6cfe4c54e2a5d1e9d80bd53994e877
#
_entry.id   2a6cfe4c54e2a5d1e9d80bd53994e877
#
_cell.length_a   1.000
_cell.length_b   1.000
_cell.length_c   1.000
_cell.angle_alpha   90.00
_cell.angle_beta   90.00
_cell.angle_gamma   90.00
#
_symmetry.space_group_name_H-M   'P 1'
#
loop_
_entity.id
_entity.type
_entity.pdbx_description
1 polymer ?
#
loop_
_entity_poly.entity_id
_entity_poly.type
_entity_poly.pdbx_seq_one_letter_code
_entity_poly.pdbx_strand_id
1 'polypeptide(L)'
;MSAPALEAIGLTHTFAAGTPSEQVALQAVDLVMEPRSWVVVLGANGSGKSTLLNAIAGSLIPDRGTVRVSGRDVTHWHEWRRSAVMGRVFQNPATGSIGHLTVAENLAVAAKRGRHRAVLRNPLSRAGRRDLADRVGELGLGLEDRLDTPVGALSGGQRQALTLLMATLVRPELLLLDEHTAALDPRSTEQVVQLTEGIIRKGGFTTLMVTHSMQQAVTLGDRVILMHRGRIVESIGGARKRQLRVEELLASFDRLRSADQVDESAAEMLRRLYI
;
A
#
# COMPACT_ATOMS: atom_id res chain seq x y z
N MET A 1 15.30 -6.72 -21.71
CA MET A 1 14.45 -5.87 -20.83
C MET A 1 14.11 -6.71 -19.61
N SER A 2 14.28 -6.20 -18.39
CA SER A 2 13.86 -6.91 -17.18
C SER A 2 12.32 -6.99 -17.13
N ALA A 3 11.78 -8.06 -16.57
CA ALA A 3 10.34 -8.17 -16.37
C ALA A 3 9.85 -7.05 -15.42
N PRO A 4 8.63 -6.50 -15.63
CA PRO A 4 8.01 -5.56 -14.70
C PRO A 4 7.95 -6.14 -13.29
N ALA A 5 8.07 -5.29 -12.28
CA ALA A 5 7.96 -5.72 -10.88
C ALA A 5 6.52 -6.07 -10.50
N LEU A 6 5.55 -5.38 -11.08
CA LEU A 6 4.11 -5.67 -10.96
C LEU A 6 3.44 -5.53 -12.32
N GLU A 7 2.61 -6.52 -12.66
CA GLU A 7 1.63 -6.46 -13.75
C GLU A 7 0.28 -6.88 -13.17
N ALA A 8 -0.64 -5.96 -13.12
CA ALA A 8 -2.05 -6.19 -12.81
C ALA A 8 -2.84 -5.85 -14.07
N ILE A 9 -3.43 -6.85 -14.72
CA ILE A 9 -4.03 -6.71 -16.05
C ILE A 9 -5.48 -7.14 -16.01
N GLY A 10 -6.37 -6.25 -16.43
CA GLY A 10 -7.81 -6.48 -16.56
C GLY A 10 -8.52 -6.78 -15.25
N LEU A 11 -7.99 -6.29 -14.10
CA LEU A 11 -8.55 -6.62 -12.80
C LEU A 11 -9.99 -6.12 -12.68
N THR A 12 -10.91 -7.06 -12.47
CA THR A 12 -12.33 -6.79 -12.26
C THR A 12 -12.79 -7.49 -10.99
N HIS A 13 -13.56 -6.78 -10.17
CA HIS A 13 -14.16 -7.36 -8.97
C HIS A 13 -15.46 -6.67 -8.61
N THR A 14 -16.49 -7.49 -8.29
CA THR A 14 -17.81 -7.05 -7.89
C THR A 14 -18.17 -7.66 -6.53
N PHE A 15 -18.40 -6.81 -5.53
CA PHE A 15 -18.92 -7.27 -4.24
C PHE A 15 -20.41 -7.58 -4.36
N ALA A 16 -20.87 -8.62 -3.67
CA ALA A 16 -22.27 -9.03 -3.57
C ALA A 16 -22.97 -9.14 -4.95
N ALA A 17 -22.27 -9.69 -5.95
CA ALA A 17 -22.78 -9.84 -7.32
C ALA A 17 -24.13 -10.58 -7.33
N GLY A 18 -25.09 -10.08 -8.13
CA GLY A 18 -26.44 -10.63 -8.26
C GLY A 18 -27.37 -10.32 -7.08
N THR A 19 -26.99 -9.43 -6.17
CA THR A 19 -27.83 -8.98 -5.05
C THR A 19 -28.18 -7.49 -5.16
N PRO A 20 -29.21 -7.00 -4.43
CA PRO A 20 -29.51 -5.56 -4.40
C PRO A 20 -28.37 -4.67 -3.87
N SER A 21 -27.37 -5.27 -3.21
CA SER A 21 -26.19 -4.59 -2.69
C SER A 21 -24.97 -4.74 -3.60
N GLU A 22 -25.18 -5.10 -4.86
CA GLU A 22 -24.10 -5.27 -5.84
C GLU A 22 -23.31 -3.97 -6.00
N GLN A 23 -21.98 -4.09 -5.87
CA GLN A 23 -21.07 -2.97 -6.04
C GLN A 23 -19.86 -3.38 -6.88
N VAL A 24 -19.73 -2.80 -8.06
CA VAL A 24 -18.55 -3.00 -8.92
C VAL A 24 -17.40 -2.16 -8.35
N ALA A 25 -16.41 -2.83 -7.78
CA ALA A 25 -15.29 -2.19 -7.09
C ALA A 25 -14.05 -2.00 -7.97
N LEU A 26 -13.83 -2.90 -8.95
CA LEU A 26 -12.79 -2.77 -9.98
C LEU A 26 -13.38 -3.07 -11.34
N GLN A 27 -13.02 -2.29 -12.36
CA GLN A 27 -13.54 -2.38 -13.73
C GLN A 27 -12.37 -2.41 -14.72
N ALA A 28 -11.88 -3.61 -15.04
CA ALA A 28 -10.78 -3.85 -15.98
C ALA A 28 -9.57 -2.95 -15.73
N VAL A 29 -9.07 -2.95 -14.48
CA VAL A 29 -7.94 -2.10 -14.07
C VAL A 29 -6.64 -2.71 -14.59
N ASP A 30 -5.86 -1.89 -15.32
CA ASP A 30 -4.51 -2.20 -15.77
C ASP A 30 -3.49 -1.34 -15.04
N LEU A 31 -2.50 -1.98 -14.40
CA LEU A 31 -1.40 -1.31 -13.71
C LEU A 31 -0.11 -2.10 -13.92
N VAL A 32 0.85 -1.47 -14.58
CA VAL A 32 2.21 -2.00 -14.73
C VAL A 32 3.20 -1.10 -13.98
N MET A 33 4.13 -1.73 -13.24
CA MET A 33 5.16 -1.04 -12.49
C MET A 33 6.54 -1.62 -12.80
N GLU A 34 7.46 -0.74 -13.15
CA GLU A 34 8.86 -1.12 -13.34
C GLU A 34 9.58 -1.36 -12.01
N PRO A 35 10.66 -2.16 -11.99
CA PRO A 35 11.50 -2.31 -10.81
C PRO A 35 11.99 -0.96 -10.27
N ARG A 36 11.97 -0.82 -8.94
CA ARG A 36 12.39 0.39 -8.21
C ARG A 36 11.52 1.62 -8.47
N SER A 37 10.37 1.50 -9.13
CA SER A 37 9.42 2.60 -9.27
C SER A 37 8.56 2.74 -8.00
N TRP A 38 8.15 3.97 -7.74
CA TRP A 38 7.21 4.28 -6.66
C TRP A 38 5.96 4.93 -7.23
N VAL A 39 4.85 4.19 -7.21
CA VAL A 39 3.54 4.63 -7.70
C VAL A 39 2.64 4.98 -6.53
N VAL A 40 2.03 6.16 -6.60
CA VAL A 40 1.03 6.64 -5.64
C VAL A 40 -0.36 6.55 -6.26
N VAL A 41 -1.27 5.88 -5.58
CA VAL A 41 -2.69 5.76 -5.95
C VAL A 41 -3.50 6.75 -5.14
N LEU A 42 -4.16 7.67 -5.82
CA LEU A 42 -5.03 8.68 -5.24
C LEU A 42 -6.47 8.49 -5.73
N GLY A 43 -7.45 8.78 -4.91
CA GLY A 43 -8.87 8.70 -5.27
C GLY A 43 -9.78 8.94 -4.07
N ALA A 44 -11.04 9.28 -4.32
CA ALA A 44 -12.05 9.44 -3.27
C ALA A 44 -12.34 8.12 -2.54
N ASN A 45 -13.06 8.19 -1.42
CA ASN A 45 -13.57 6.99 -0.76
C ASN A 45 -14.50 6.22 -1.71
N GLY A 46 -14.40 4.89 -1.73
CA GLY A 46 -15.17 4.05 -2.65
C GLY A 46 -14.63 3.99 -4.09
N SER A 47 -13.53 4.67 -4.43
CA SER A 47 -12.97 4.64 -5.79
C SER A 47 -12.31 3.31 -6.19
N GLY A 48 -12.15 2.34 -5.26
CA GLY A 48 -11.57 1.03 -5.53
C GLY A 48 -10.11 0.87 -5.11
N LYS A 49 -9.46 1.87 -4.50
CA LYS A 49 -8.03 1.83 -4.11
C LYS A 49 -7.67 0.65 -3.20
N SER A 50 -8.40 0.50 -2.10
CA SER A 50 -8.16 -0.60 -1.15
C SER A 50 -8.51 -1.96 -1.77
N THR A 51 -9.51 -2.01 -2.67
CA THR A 51 -9.84 -3.23 -3.42
C THR A 51 -8.72 -3.61 -4.37
N LEU A 52 -8.14 -2.64 -5.10
CA LEU A 52 -6.97 -2.86 -5.96
C LEU A 52 -5.78 -3.37 -5.14
N LEU A 53 -5.48 -2.73 -4.02
CA LEU A 53 -4.37 -3.13 -3.15
C LEU A 53 -4.60 -4.53 -2.56
N ASN A 54 -5.82 -4.86 -2.13
CA ASN A 54 -6.20 -6.19 -1.63
C ASN A 54 -6.11 -7.26 -2.72
N ALA A 55 -6.52 -6.96 -3.96
CA ALA A 55 -6.38 -7.86 -5.09
C ALA A 55 -4.90 -8.15 -5.41
N ILE A 56 -4.03 -7.13 -5.33
CA ILE A 56 -2.58 -7.29 -5.49
C ILE A 56 -1.97 -8.05 -4.30
N ALA A 57 -2.39 -7.78 -3.07
CA ALA A 57 -1.89 -8.45 -1.86
C ALA A 57 -2.36 -9.91 -1.71
N GLY A 58 -3.46 -10.29 -2.37
CA GLY A 58 -4.06 -11.64 -2.29
C GLY A 58 -5.00 -11.84 -1.11
N SER A 59 -5.36 -10.76 -0.41
CA SER A 59 -6.46 -10.75 0.57
C SER A 59 -7.81 -10.85 -0.13
N LEU A 60 -7.84 -10.53 -1.43
CA LEU A 60 -8.98 -10.64 -2.31
C LEU A 60 -8.52 -11.26 -3.63
N ILE A 61 -9.26 -12.25 -4.12
CA ILE A 61 -9.06 -12.84 -5.46
C ILE A 61 -9.98 -12.08 -6.41
N PRO A 62 -9.46 -11.45 -7.49
CA PRO A 62 -10.29 -10.76 -8.46
C PRO A 62 -11.18 -11.75 -9.24
N ASP A 63 -12.36 -11.30 -9.69
CA ASP A 63 -13.27 -12.12 -10.50
C ASP A 63 -12.70 -12.38 -11.90
N ARG A 64 -11.96 -11.38 -12.43
CA ARG A 64 -11.26 -11.47 -13.72
C ARG A 64 -9.93 -10.72 -13.66
N GLY A 65 -9.06 -11.04 -14.61
CA GLY A 65 -7.75 -10.43 -14.74
C GLY A 65 -6.65 -11.25 -14.09
N THR A 66 -5.42 -10.74 -14.15
CA THR A 66 -4.22 -11.43 -13.65
C THR A 66 -3.34 -10.49 -12.85
N VAL A 67 -2.65 -11.04 -11.85
CA VAL A 67 -1.62 -10.34 -11.07
C VAL A 67 -0.31 -11.10 -11.20
N ARG A 68 0.74 -10.45 -11.71
CA ARG A 68 2.08 -10.99 -11.77
C ARG A 68 3.04 -10.12 -10.97
N VAL A 69 3.97 -10.76 -10.25
CA VAL A 69 5.05 -10.09 -9.51
C VAL A 69 6.38 -10.65 -9.97
N SER A 70 7.23 -9.78 -10.50
CA SER A 70 8.52 -10.15 -11.10
C SER A 70 8.37 -11.31 -12.11
N GLY A 71 7.36 -11.21 -12.99
CA GLY A 71 7.03 -12.19 -14.02
C GLY A 71 6.31 -13.46 -13.52
N ARG A 72 6.16 -13.66 -12.20
CA ARG A 72 5.46 -14.83 -11.64
C ARG A 72 3.97 -14.54 -11.50
N ASP A 73 3.12 -15.40 -12.05
CA ASP A 73 1.67 -15.32 -11.84
C ASP A 73 1.34 -15.69 -10.38
N VAL A 74 0.77 -14.72 -9.67
CA VAL A 74 0.36 -14.87 -8.27
C VAL A 74 -1.14 -14.72 -8.10
N THR A 75 -1.92 -14.67 -9.18
CA THR A 75 -3.35 -14.34 -9.21
C THR A 75 -4.16 -15.15 -8.19
N HIS A 76 -3.90 -16.46 -8.11
CA HIS A 76 -4.59 -17.36 -7.18
C HIS A 76 -3.78 -17.69 -5.92
N TRP A 77 -2.68 -16.99 -5.67
CA TRP A 77 -1.96 -17.17 -4.42
C TRP A 77 -2.68 -16.41 -3.31
N HIS A 78 -2.97 -17.10 -2.21
CA HIS A 78 -3.46 -16.47 -1.00
C HIS A 78 -2.41 -15.52 -0.37
N GLU A 79 -2.84 -14.57 0.44
CA GLU A 79 -2.03 -13.54 1.07
C GLU A 79 -0.78 -14.10 1.78
N TRP A 80 -0.94 -15.20 2.55
CA TRP A 80 0.18 -15.82 3.26
C TRP A 80 1.31 -16.28 2.31
N ARG A 81 0.98 -16.71 1.09
CA ARG A 81 1.97 -17.11 0.08
C ARG A 81 2.59 -15.89 -0.59
N ARG A 82 1.79 -14.86 -0.87
CA ARG A 82 2.28 -13.59 -1.44
C ARG A 82 3.16 -12.83 -0.46
N SER A 83 2.96 -12.99 0.86
CA SER A 83 3.80 -12.38 1.88
C SER A 83 5.28 -12.78 1.79
N ALA A 84 5.61 -13.89 1.12
CA ALA A 84 7.00 -14.26 0.86
C ALA A 84 7.72 -13.28 -0.09
N VAL A 85 6.98 -12.63 -0.99
CA VAL A 85 7.51 -11.74 -2.04
C VAL A 85 7.07 -10.29 -1.87
N MET A 86 6.03 -10.04 -1.06
CA MET A 86 5.51 -8.70 -0.82
C MET A 86 5.65 -8.29 0.64
N GLY A 87 5.96 -7.00 0.89
CA GLY A 87 5.77 -6.35 2.18
C GLY A 87 4.49 -5.55 2.17
N ARG A 88 3.73 -5.54 3.27
CA ARG A 88 2.54 -4.69 3.40
C ARG A 88 2.56 -3.91 4.71
N VAL A 89 2.27 -2.63 4.63
CA VAL A 89 2.02 -1.74 5.77
C VAL A 89 0.56 -1.33 5.72
N PHE A 90 -0.16 -1.55 6.80
CA PHE A 90 -1.60 -1.30 6.91
C PHE A 90 -1.89 0.11 7.42
N GLN A 91 -3.09 0.60 7.15
CA GLN A 91 -3.60 1.86 7.67
C GLN A 91 -3.58 1.88 9.21
N ASN A 92 -4.07 0.80 9.83
CA ASN A 92 -3.99 0.62 11.26
C ASN A 92 -2.73 -0.19 11.63
N PRO A 93 -1.75 0.39 12.35
CA PRO A 93 -0.54 -0.32 12.74
C PRO A 93 -0.79 -1.54 13.64
N ALA A 94 -1.96 -1.62 14.28
CA ALA A 94 -2.36 -2.80 15.06
C ALA A 94 -2.57 -4.05 14.19
N THR A 95 -2.96 -3.88 12.93
CA THR A 95 -3.13 -5.01 12.00
C THR A 95 -1.79 -5.59 11.56
N GLY A 96 -0.76 -4.76 11.45
CA GLY A 96 0.59 -5.15 11.02
C GLY A 96 1.52 -5.63 12.14
N SER A 97 1.08 -5.65 13.41
CA SER A 97 1.92 -5.97 14.56
C SER A 97 1.14 -6.67 15.66
N ILE A 98 1.82 -7.42 16.51
CA ILE A 98 1.21 -8.17 17.62
C ILE A 98 1.46 -7.39 18.90
N GLY A 99 0.42 -6.72 19.42
CA GLY A 99 0.53 -5.73 20.48
C GLY A 99 1.09 -6.25 21.82
N HIS A 100 0.82 -7.49 22.19
CA HIS A 100 1.32 -8.10 23.44
C HIS A 100 2.74 -8.66 23.33
N LEU A 101 3.25 -8.83 22.11
CA LEU A 101 4.65 -9.20 21.88
C LEU A 101 5.56 -7.96 21.94
N THR A 102 6.79 -8.17 22.36
CA THR A 102 7.82 -7.13 22.40
C THR A 102 8.24 -6.67 21.00
N VAL A 103 8.97 -5.54 20.93
CA VAL A 103 9.58 -5.06 19.69
C VAL A 103 10.48 -6.14 19.07
N ALA A 104 11.35 -6.77 19.88
CA ALA A 104 12.24 -7.83 19.40
C ALA A 104 11.48 -9.04 18.87
N GLU A 105 10.42 -9.48 19.52
CA GLU A 105 9.60 -10.62 19.09
C GLU A 105 8.86 -10.33 17.79
N ASN A 106 8.25 -9.13 17.64
CA ASN A 106 7.62 -8.72 16.40
C ASN A 106 8.61 -8.72 15.22
N LEU A 107 9.80 -8.16 15.43
CA LEU A 107 10.88 -8.18 14.42
C LEU A 107 11.36 -9.60 14.12
N ALA A 108 11.46 -10.46 15.14
CA ALA A 108 11.84 -11.86 14.96
C ALA A 108 10.82 -12.64 14.13
N VAL A 109 9.53 -12.36 14.28
CA VAL A 109 8.45 -12.89 13.43
C VAL A 109 8.59 -12.37 12.00
N ALA A 110 8.78 -11.06 11.83
CA ALA A 110 8.96 -10.44 10.51
C ALA A 110 10.19 -10.97 9.76
N ALA A 111 11.30 -11.22 10.47
CA ALA A 111 12.53 -11.78 9.90
C ALA A 111 12.36 -13.21 9.34
N LYS A 112 11.30 -13.91 9.72
CA LYS A 112 10.96 -15.26 9.23
C LYS A 112 10.12 -15.27 7.96
N ARG A 113 9.66 -14.10 7.50
CA ARG A 113 8.82 -13.98 6.31
C ARG A 113 9.48 -14.64 5.08
N GLY A 114 8.75 -15.54 4.41
CA GLY A 114 9.20 -16.20 3.17
C GLY A 114 10.38 -17.16 3.30
N ARG A 115 10.87 -17.45 4.52
CA ARG A 115 12.02 -18.34 4.74
C ARG A 115 11.58 -19.73 5.19
N HIS A 116 12.14 -20.78 4.58
CA HIS A 116 12.00 -22.14 5.05
C HIS A 116 12.73 -22.35 6.39
N ARG A 117 12.20 -23.24 7.25
CA ARG A 117 12.63 -23.47 8.63
C ARG A 117 14.12 -23.75 8.84
N ALA A 118 14.84 -24.22 7.81
CA ALA A 118 16.20 -24.76 7.95
C ALA A 118 17.35 -23.73 8.07
N VAL A 119 17.10 -22.42 7.89
CA VAL A 119 18.19 -21.42 7.74
C VAL A 119 18.17 -20.34 8.85
N LEU A 120 17.42 -20.52 9.91
CA LEU A 120 17.19 -19.45 10.87
C LEU A 120 18.18 -19.48 12.04
N ARG A 121 19.19 -18.61 12.00
CA ARG A 121 19.79 -18.10 13.24
C ARG A 121 18.65 -17.60 14.13
N ASN A 122 18.69 -17.94 15.42
CA ASN A 122 17.69 -17.44 16.37
C ASN A 122 17.78 -15.90 16.46
N PRO A 123 16.77 -15.13 15.95
CA PRO A 123 16.82 -13.68 15.95
C PRO A 123 16.82 -13.10 17.37
N LEU A 124 16.39 -13.87 18.36
CA LEU A 124 16.37 -13.48 19.78
C LEU A 124 17.63 -13.90 20.55
N SER A 125 18.63 -14.54 19.87
CA SER A 125 19.94 -14.73 20.47
C SER A 125 20.63 -13.39 20.76
N ARG A 126 21.63 -13.36 21.63
CA ARG A 126 22.39 -12.13 21.97
C ARG A 126 22.91 -11.39 20.74
N ALA A 127 23.42 -12.13 19.74
CA ALA A 127 23.90 -11.55 18.47
C ALA A 127 22.72 -11.06 17.59
N GLY A 128 21.62 -11.85 17.50
CA GLY A 128 20.43 -11.45 16.76
C GLY A 128 19.77 -10.21 17.34
N ARG A 129 19.68 -10.10 18.66
CA ARG A 129 19.14 -8.90 19.32
C ARG A 129 19.96 -7.64 19.04
N ARG A 130 21.31 -7.74 18.93
CA ARG A 130 22.16 -6.62 18.52
C ARG A 130 21.82 -6.19 17.08
N ASP A 131 21.75 -7.12 16.12
CA ASP A 131 21.37 -6.83 14.74
C ASP A 131 19.98 -6.16 14.67
N LEU A 132 19.02 -6.61 15.48
CA LEU A 132 17.71 -5.99 15.57
C LEU A 132 17.78 -4.58 16.16
N ALA A 133 18.59 -4.34 17.21
CA ALA A 133 18.78 -3.02 17.81
C ALA A 133 19.37 -2.04 16.78
N ASP A 134 20.41 -2.47 16.06
CA ASP A 134 21.05 -1.62 15.03
C ASP A 134 20.04 -1.22 13.94
N ARG A 135 19.23 -2.16 13.47
CA ARG A 135 18.18 -1.89 12.45
C ARG A 135 17.08 -0.98 12.97
N VAL A 136 16.65 -1.17 14.21
CA VAL A 136 15.62 -0.32 14.85
C VAL A 136 16.17 1.07 15.08
N GLY A 137 17.47 1.20 15.46
CA GLY A 137 18.15 2.46 15.62
C GLY A 137 18.17 3.33 14.36
N GLU A 138 18.17 2.71 13.16
CA GLU A 138 18.05 3.44 11.89
C GLU A 138 16.75 4.25 11.77
N LEU A 139 15.71 3.94 12.56
CA LEU A 139 14.46 4.70 12.60
C LEU A 139 14.60 6.05 13.35
N GLY A 140 15.62 6.20 14.22
CA GLY A 140 15.83 7.43 15.00
C GLY A 140 14.70 7.73 16.00
N LEU A 141 14.03 6.70 16.54
CA LEU A 141 12.86 6.82 17.41
C LEU A 141 13.11 6.35 18.86
N GLY A 142 14.37 6.04 19.21
CA GLY A 142 14.75 5.52 20.54
C GLY A 142 14.18 4.14 20.84
N LEU A 143 13.88 3.34 19.81
CA LEU A 143 13.32 1.99 19.97
C LEU A 143 14.41 0.93 20.16
N GLU A 144 15.65 1.23 19.85
CA GLU A 144 16.83 0.38 20.05
C GLU A 144 17.03 0.01 21.53
N ASP A 145 16.70 0.92 22.44
CA ASP A 145 16.75 0.71 23.90
C ASP A 145 15.45 0.09 24.45
N ARG A 146 14.46 -0.10 23.61
CA ARG A 146 13.11 -0.55 23.99
C ARG A 146 12.72 -1.91 23.36
N LEU A 147 13.71 -2.74 23.04
CA LEU A 147 13.47 -4.05 22.39
C LEU A 147 12.56 -4.98 23.22
N ASP A 148 12.53 -4.86 24.53
CA ASP A 148 11.69 -5.65 25.45
C ASP A 148 10.35 -4.99 25.78
N THR A 149 10.07 -3.80 25.20
CA THR A 149 8.79 -3.13 25.39
C THR A 149 7.71 -3.81 24.50
N PRO A 150 6.52 -4.14 25.03
CA PRO A 150 5.38 -4.59 24.25
C PRO A 150 5.01 -3.52 23.19
N VAL A 151 4.75 -3.96 21.94
CA VAL A 151 4.43 -3.04 20.84
C VAL A 151 3.15 -2.24 21.10
N GLY A 152 2.21 -2.80 21.87
CA GLY A 152 1.00 -2.09 22.29
C GLY A 152 1.24 -0.85 23.16
N ALA A 153 2.42 -0.74 23.81
CA ALA A 153 2.81 0.41 24.63
C ALA A 153 3.57 1.50 23.84
N LEU A 154 3.78 1.31 22.54
CA LEU A 154 4.39 2.30 21.65
C LEU A 154 3.39 3.37 21.23
N SER A 155 3.86 4.58 20.93
CA SER A 155 3.02 5.60 20.26
C SER A 155 2.59 5.13 18.87
N GLY A 156 1.51 5.72 18.31
CA GLY A 156 1.03 5.40 16.97
C GLY A 156 2.12 5.54 15.92
N GLY A 157 2.89 6.64 15.95
CA GLY A 157 4.00 6.88 15.02
C GLY A 157 5.14 5.87 15.17
N GLN A 158 5.55 5.56 16.42
CA GLN A 158 6.57 4.54 16.69
C GLN A 158 6.14 3.16 16.20
N ARG A 159 4.88 2.79 16.46
CA ARG A 159 4.32 1.51 16.02
C ARG A 159 4.24 1.44 14.50
N GLN A 160 3.86 2.53 13.83
CA GLN A 160 3.80 2.60 12.37
C GLN A 160 5.19 2.50 11.73
N ALA A 161 6.19 3.22 12.26
CA ALA A 161 7.57 3.12 11.80
C ALA A 161 8.12 1.69 12.00
N LEU A 162 7.79 1.05 13.12
CA LEU A 162 8.14 -0.36 13.36
C LEU A 162 7.51 -1.28 12.33
N THR A 163 6.21 -1.12 11.97
CA THR A 163 5.56 -1.95 10.94
C THR A 163 6.18 -1.75 9.57
N LEU A 164 6.62 -0.54 9.23
CA LEU A 164 7.36 -0.25 8.00
C LEU A 164 8.71 -0.98 7.97
N LEU A 165 9.47 -0.94 9.07
CA LEU A 165 10.72 -1.71 9.21
C LEU A 165 10.44 -3.21 9.07
N MET A 166 9.42 -3.75 9.75
CA MET A 166 9.01 -5.15 9.65
C MET A 166 8.68 -5.56 8.22
N ALA A 167 7.98 -4.71 7.46
CA ALA A 167 7.61 -4.95 6.06
C ALA A 167 8.83 -4.98 5.13
N THR A 168 9.93 -4.31 5.49
CA THR A 168 11.15 -4.17 4.68
C THR A 168 12.35 -4.96 5.21
N LEU A 169 12.26 -5.53 6.42
CA LEU A 169 13.32 -6.29 7.09
C LEU A 169 13.83 -7.48 6.24
N VAL A 170 12.90 -8.21 5.63
CA VAL A 170 13.19 -9.13 4.53
C VAL A 170 12.83 -8.41 3.25
N ARG A 171 13.81 -8.15 2.38
CA ARG A 171 13.62 -7.36 1.16
C ARG A 171 12.43 -7.88 0.34
N PRO A 172 11.34 -7.11 0.21
CA PRO A 172 10.24 -7.49 -0.65
C PRO A 172 10.54 -7.16 -2.11
N GLU A 173 9.91 -7.88 -3.04
CA GLU A 173 9.90 -7.53 -4.46
C GLU A 173 8.92 -6.40 -4.76
N LEU A 174 7.86 -6.31 -3.94
CA LEU A 174 6.85 -5.25 -3.98
C LEU A 174 6.48 -4.83 -2.56
N LEU A 175 6.55 -3.54 -2.26
CA LEU A 175 6.08 -2.95 -1.01
C LEU A 175 4.73 -2.30 -1.24
N LEU A 176 3.74 -2.66 -0.42
CA LEU A 176 2.39 -2.11 -0.43
C LEU A 176 2.17 -1.24 0.80
N LEU A 177 1.80 0.03 0.59
CA LEU A 177 1.49 0.99 1.66
C LEU A 177 0.02 1.41 1.55
N ASP A 178 -0.77 1.06 2.56
CA ASP A 178 -2.22 1.28 2.59
C ASP A 178 -2.56 2.42 3.55
N GLU A 179 -2.66 3.65 3.06
CA GLU A 179 -2.99 4.85 3.84
C GLU A 179 -2.26 4.93 5.20
N HIS A 180 -1.02 4.49 5.24
CA HIS A 180 -0.24 4.15 6.43
C HIS A 180 0.03 5.31 7.40
N THR A 181 -0.39 6.52 7.07
CA THR A 181 -0.25 7.70 7.93
C THR A 181 -1.60 8.29 8.35
N ALA A 182 -2.74 7.75 7.86
CA ALA A 182 -4.05 8.35 8.06
C ALA A 182 -4.54 8.36 9.52
N ALA A 183 -4.07 7.40 10.33
CA ALA A 183 -4.47 7.27 11.74
C ALA A 183 -3.51 7.97 12.73
N LEU A 184 -2.56 8.77 12.23
CA LEU A 184 -1.53 9.43 13.03
C LEU A 184 -1.86 10.92 13.25
N ASP A 185 -1.35 11.46 14.34
CA ASP A 185 -1.33 12.91 14.54
C ASP A 185 -0.40 13.61 13.53
N PRO A 186 -0.55 14.93 13.29
CA PRO A 186 0.20 15.63 12.24
C PRO A 186 1.72 15.51 12.37
N ARG A 187 2.27 15.59 13.60
CA ARG A 187 3.70 15.50 13.85
C ARG A 187 4.25 14.09 13.56
N SER A 188 3.54 13.07 14.04
CA SER A 188 3.88 11.67 13.75
C SER A 188 3.74 11.36 12.27
N THR A 189 2.74 11.93 11.60
CA THR A 189 2.54 11.79 10.14
C THR A 189 3.75 12.28 9.37
N GLU A 190 4.23 13.50 9.64
CA GLU A 190 5.40 14.06 8.96
C GLU A 190 6.65 13.20 9.16
N GLN A 191 6.90 12.77 10.41
CA GLN A 191 8.03 11.91 10.75
C GLN A 191 7.96 10.56 10.04
N VAL A 192 6.80 9.90 10.02
CA VAL A 192 6.62 8.61 9.35
C VAL A 192 6.73 8.75 7.82
N VAL A 193 6.24 9.85 7.23
CA VAL A 193 6.41 10.15 5.79
C VAL A 193 7.88 10.27 5.43
N GLN A 194 8.67 11.04 6.20
CA GLN A 194 10.11 11.20 5.97
C GLN A 194 10.86 9.87 6.10
N LEU A 195 10.54 9.07 7.14
CA LEU A 195 11.10 7.72 7.30
C LEU A 195 10.74 6.81 6.13
N THR A 196 9.48 6.85 5.69
CA THR A 196 9.00 6.06 4.53
C THR A 196 9.79 6.41 3.27
N GLU A 197 9.95 7.70 2.98
CA GLU A 197 10.73 8.14 1.82
C GLU A 197 12.19 7.70 1.92
N GLY A 198 12.81 7.90 3.06
CA GLY A 198 14.19 7.48 3.31
C GLY A 198 14.41 5.99 3.11
N ILE A 199 13.55 5.16 3.68
CA ILE A 199 13.61 3.69 3.57
C ILE A 199 13.40 3.23 2.12
N ILE A 200 12.39 3.76 1.42
CA ILE A 200 12.08 3.37 0.04
C ILE A 200 13.23 3.75 -0.90
N ARG A 201 13.72 4.98 -0.83
CA ARG A 201 14.79 5.45 -1.72
C ARG A 201 16.12 4.78 -1.43
N LYS A 202 16.54 4.69 -0.16
CA LYS A 202 17.78 4.00 0.24
C LYS A 202 17.75 2.52 -0.13
N GLY A 203 16.61 1.86 0.10
CA GLY A 203 16.41 0.43 -0.21
C GLY A 203 16.16 0.14 -1.69
N GLY A 204 15.78 1.15 -2.50
CA GLY A 204 15.38 0.96 -3.90
C GLY A 204 14.21 -0.01 -4.03
N PHE A 205 13.19 0.13 -3.18
CA PHE A 205 12.01 -0.72 -3.19
C PHE A 205 11.05 -0.31 -4.31
N THR A 206 10.47 -1.30 -5.02
CA THR A 206 9.29 -1.06 -5.83
C THR A 206 8.10 -0.89 -4.90
N THR A 207 7.41 0.24 -4.98
CA THR A 207 6.39 0.59 -3.97
C THR A 207 5.09 1.04 -4.62
N LEU A 208 3.98 0.43 -4.19
CA LEU A 208 2.63 0.90 -4.48
C LEU A 208 2.05 1.48 -3.18
N MET A 209 1.76 2.77 -3.19
CA MET A 209 1.24 3.50 -2.05
C MET A 209 -0.17 3.99 -2.34
N VAL A 210 -1.11 3.67 -1.48
CA VAL A 210 -2.46 4.26 -1.48
C VAL A 210 -2.51 5.39 -0.48
N THR A 211 -3.06 6.54 -0.88
CA THR A 211 -3.29 7.68 0.01
C THR A 211 -4.53 8.48 -0.43
N HIS A 212 -5.13 9.19 0.50
CA HIS A 212 -6.13 10.23 0.23
C HIS A 212 -5.53 11.65 0.31
N SER A 213 -4.26 11.77 0.72
CA SER A 213 -3.56 13.05 0.84
C SER A 213 -3.01 13.49 -0.50
N MET A 214 -3.56 14.58 -1.05
CA MET A 214 -3.06 15.20 -2.29
C MET A 214 -1.63 15.70 -2.13
N GLN A 215 -1.28 16.21 -0.93
CA GLN A 215 0.08 16.65 -0.64
C GLN A 215 1.09 15.49 -0.75
N GLN A 216 0.78 14.33 -0.17
CA GLN A 216 1.63 13.15 -0.31
C GLN A 216 1.69 12.67 -1.77
N ALA A 217 0.58 12.71 -2.51
CA ALA A 217 0.58 12.33 -3.92
C ALA A 217 1.43 13.26 -4.78
N VAL A 218 1.50 14.56 -4.47
CA VAL A 218 2.37 15.52 -5.16
C VAL A 218 3.83 15.32 -4.80
N THR A 219 4.16 15.14 -3.51
CA THR A 219 5.55 15.13 -3.02
C THR A 219 6.22 13.77 -3.16
N LEU A 220 5.47 12.67 -3.00
CA LEU A 220 6.01 11.31 -2.98
C LEU A 220 5.85 10.60 -4.33
N GLY A 221 6.71 9.62 -4.54
CA GLY A 221 6.63 8.72 -5.70
C GLY A 221 7.05 9.36 -7.03
N ASP A 222 7.18 8.49 -8.03
CA ASP A 222 7.64 8.82 -9.38
C ASP A 222 6.46 8.97 -10.34
N ARG A 223 5.30 8.39 -9.98
CA ARG A 223 4.06 8.39 -10.74
C ARG A 223 2.86 8.45 -9.82
N VAL A 224 1.86 9.25 -10.16
CA VAL A 224 0.54 9.30 -9.51
C VAL A 224 -0.48 8.71 -10.46
N ILE A 225 -1.36 7.85 -9.95
CA ILE A 225 -2.54 7.38 -10.65
C ILE A 225 -3.79 7.84 -9.89
N LEU A 226 -4.76 8.35 -10.64
CA LEU A 226 -6.06 8.71 -10.12
C LEU A 226 -7.04 7.58 -10.35
N MET A 227 -7.68 7.10 -9.27
CA MET A 227 -8.74 6.12 -9.33
C MET A 227 -10.10 6.75 -9.10
N HIS A 228 -11.06 6.38 -9.93
CA HIS A 228 -12.46 6.81 -9.82
C HIS A 228 -13.39 5.69 -10.26
N ARG A 229 -14.42 5.38 -9.46
CA ARG A 229 -15.43 4.34 -9.73
C ARG A 229 -14.83 3.01 -10.24
N GLY A 230 -13.80 2.53 -9.56
CA GLY A 230 -13.15 1.25 -9.90
C GLY A 230 -12.25 1.27 -11.13
N ARG A 231 -11.94 2.42 -11.70
CA ARG A 231 -11.07 2.58 -12.88
C ARG A 231 -9.89 3.47 -12.60
N ILE A 232 -8.78 3.26 -13.30
CA ILE A 232 -7.71 4.25 -13.42
C ILE A 232 -8.12 5.24 -14.50
N VAL A 233 -8.33 6.51 -14.11
CA VAL A 233 -8.80 7.57 -15.02
C VAL A 233 -7.68 8.48 -15.49
N GLU A 234 -6.61 8.58 -14.74
CA GLU A 234 -5.43 9.39 -15.11
C GLU A 234 -4.16 8.76 -14.53
N SER A 235 -3.05 8.88 -15.28
CA SER A 235 -1.71 8.46 -14.87
C SER A 235 -0.72 9.57 -15.18
N ILE A 236 -0.09 10.13 -14.13
CA ILE A 236 0.82 11.28 -14.22
C ILE A 236 2.21 10.82 -13.78
N GLY A 237 3.17 10.85 -14.70
CA GLY A 237 4.56 10.43 -14.44
C GLY A 237 5.59 11.34 -15.11
N GLY A 238 6.88 11.03 -14.94
CA GLY A 238 7.99 11.71 -15.59
C GLY A 238 8.06 13.21 -15.30
N ALA A 239 8.26 14.02 -16.34
CA ALA A 239 8.39 15.48 -16.20
C ALA A 239 7.14 16.12 -15.62
N ARG A 240 5.94 15.67 -16.02
CA ARG A 240 4.67 16.18 -15.52
C ARG A 240 4.51 15.93 -14.01
N LYS A 241 4.93 14.76 -13.51
CA LYS A 241 4.89 14.45 -12.05
C LYS A 241 5.79 15.40 -11.26
N ARG A 242 6.97 15.75 -11.76
CA ARG A 242 7.89 16.66 -11.07
C ARG A 242 7.38 18.09 -10.94
N GLN A 243 6.46 18.50 -11.81
CA GLN A 243 5.85 19.84 -11.82
C GLN A 243 4.44 19.85 -11.23
N LEU A 244 3.92 18.66 -10.84
CA LEU A 244 2.56 18.48 -10.37
C LEU A 244 2.32 19.30 -9.11
N ARG A 245 1.18 20.01 -9.05
CA ARG A 245 0.71 20.78 -7.90
C ARG A 245 -0.61 20.24 -7.37
N VAL A 246 -0.91 20.56 -6.11
CA VAL A 246 -2.16 20.14 -5.45
C VAL A 246 -3.37 20.68 -6.19
N GLU A 247 -3.30 21.93 -6.69
CA GLU A 247 -4.37 22.58 -7.44
C GLU A 247 -4.75 21.82 -8.71
N GLU A 248 -3.76 21.25 -9.40
CA GLU A 248 -4.00 20.44 -10.61
C GLU A 248 -4.75 19.14 -10.28
N LEU A 249 -4.38 18.48 -9.17
CA LEU A 249 -5.10 17.31 -8.69
C LEU A 249 -6.53 17.65 -8.29
N LEU A 250 -6.74 18.78 -7.58
CA LEU A 250 -8.07 19.26 -7.24
C LEU A 250 -8.92 19.48 -8.49
N ALA A 251 -8.38 20.19 -9.50
CA ALA A 251 -9.08 20.42 -10.76
C ALA A 251 -9.42 19.10 -11.50
N SER A 252 -8.57 18.05 -11.40
CA SER A 252 -8.88 16.75 -11.95
C SER A 252 -10.04 16.07 -11.21
N PHE A 253 -10.08 16.15 -9.87
CA PHE A 253 -11.21 15.63 -9.08
C PHE A 253 -12.52 16.38 -9.33
N ASP A 254 -12.47 17.71 -9.45
CA ASP A 254 -13.66 18.52 -9.73
C ASP A 254 -14.26 18.19 -11.09
N ARG A 255 -13.43 17.95 -12.11
CA ARG A 255 -13.87 17.47 -13.43
C ARG A 255 -14.58 16.12 -13.35
N LEU A 256 -14.03 15.18 -12.57
CA LEU A 256 -14.62 13.85 -12.37
C LEU A 256 -15.98 13.94 -11.66
N ARG A 257 -16.08 14.78 -10.63
CA ARG A 257 -17.34 15.03 -9.90
C ARG A 257 -18.40 15.66 -10.80
N SER A 258 -18.03 16.65 -11.60
CA SER A 258 -18.97 17.30 -12.53
C SER A 258 -19.49 16.34 -13.58
N ALA A 259 -18.63 15.44 -14.10
CA ALA A 259 -19.06 14.40 -15.03
C ALA A 259 -20.06 13.44 -14.37
N ASP A 260 -19.82 13.03 -13.11
CA ASP A 260 -20.73 12.16 -12.35
C ASP A 260 -22.11 12.79 -12.15
N GLN A 261 -22.17 14.08 -11.79
CA GLN A 261 -23.44 14.80 -11.60
C GLN A 261 -24.25 14.89 -12.90
N VAL A 262 -23.58 15.06 -14.03
CA VAL A 262 -24.24 15.06 -15.35
C VAL A 262 -24.80 13.67 -15.67
N ASP A 263 -24.04 12.61 -15.41
CA ASP A 263 -24.50 11.21 -15.65
C ASP A 263 -25.67 10.84 -14.74
N GLU A 264 -25.66 11.21 -13.46
CA GLU A 264 -26.74 10.97 -12.51
C GLU A 264 -28.01 11.76 -12.90
N SER A 265 -27.88 13.04 -13.29
CA SER A 265 -28.97 13.87 -13.76
C SER A 265 -29.59 13.33 -15.05
N ALA A 266 -28.77 12.87 -16.01
CA ALA A 266 -29.23 12.24 -17.24
C ALA A 266 -29.97 10.92 -16.97
N ALA A 267 -29.46 10.08 -16.07
CA ALA A 267 -30.09 8.83 -15.68
C ALA A 267 -31.44 9.07 -14.95
N GLU A 268 -31.53 10.10 -14.10
CA GLU A 268 -32.77 10.49 -13.43
C GLU A 268 -33.80 11.06 -14.42
N MET A 269 -33.36 11.85 -15.40
CA MET A 269 -34.22 12.38 -16.46
C MET A 269 -34.76 11.25 -17.34
N LEU A 270 -33.93 10.26 -17.71
CA LEU A 270 -34.38 9.06 -18.44
C LEU A 270 -35.37 8.23 -17.64
N ARG A 271 -35.14 8.03 -16.33
CA ARG A 271 -36.11 7.33 -15.46
C ARG A 271 -37.47 8.03 -15.44
N ARG A 272 -37.50 9.37 -15.39
CA ARG A 272 -38.76 10.14 -15.43
C ARG A 272 -39.47 10.12 -16.78
N LEU A 273 -38.77 9.83 -17.88
CA LEU A 273 -39.33 9.75 -19.21
C LEU A 273 -39.89 8.36 -19.57
N TYR A 274 -39.44 7.31 -18.86
CA TYR A 274 -39.78 5.91 -19.15
C TYR A 274 -40.54 5.17 -18.05
N ILE A 275 -40.90 5.86 -16.95
CA ILE A 275 -41.78 5.41 -15.89
C ILE A 275 -42.94 6.39 -15.75
#